data_aa288fb7303d9452923d23a4dd563626
#
_entry.id   aa288fb7303d9452923d23a4dd563626
#
_cell.length_a   1.000
_cell.length_b   1.000
_cell.length_c   1.000
_cell.angle_alpha   90.00
_cell.angle_beta   90.00
_cell.angle_gamma   90.00
#
_symmetry.space_group_name_H-M   'P 1'
#
loop_
_entity.id
_entity.type
_entity.pdbx_description
1 polymer ?
#
loop_
_entity_poly.entity_id
_entity_poly.type
_entity_poly.pdbx_seq_one_letter_code
_entity_poly.pdbx_strand_id
1 'polypeptide(L)'
;MTKGVPEISPALHEWTKEVALDYGRVVDRVYAALMNIKLYADLDSPTKLDIRNSIAWASKLWFDTLLSGNAPSAEGLEVFREYGRRRVYQGLPLDALLRAFRLGSRELWCFYIELNEKNDDLRDELLFRISPFLMEFFDILAQIISQTFLDEQYKQARWREALRYQLHTIIFFYPEDTEGFVRTAAALRLDGTTPRIALAIDIRSIDSHSDRKSVV
;
A
#
# COMPACT_ATOMS: atom_id res chain seq x y z
N MET A 1 20.90 8.30 -7.47
CA MET A 1 20.85 9.63 -8.14
C MET A 1 19.51 9.70 -8.85
N THR A 2 18.54 10.39 -8.28
CA THR A 2 17.27 10.68 -8.95
C THR A 2 17.56 11.53 -10.17
N LYS A 3 17.43 10.98 -11.37
CA LYS A 3 17.39 11.76 -12.58
C LYS A 3 16.19 12.70 -12.44
N GLY A 4 16.39 14.01 -12.67
CA GLY A 4 15.29 14.98 -12.66
C GLY A 4 14.20 14.59 -13.69
N VAL A 5 13.04 15.24 -13.59
CA VAL A 5 11.97 15.05 -14.60
C VAL A 5 12.56 15.34 -15.98
N PRO A 6 12.36 14.46 -16.98
CA PRO A 6 12.95 14.66 -18.29
C PRO A 6 12.34 15.87 -18.98
N GLU A 7 13.17 16.66 -19.65
CA GLU A 7 12.66 17.65 -20.59
C GLU A 7 11.98 16.92 -21.76
N ILE A 8 10.76 17.29 -22.07
CA ILE A 8 9.97 16.74 -23.16
C ILE A 8 9.85 17.75 -24.31
N SER A 9 9.76 17.25 -25.53
CA SER A 9 9.56 18.09 -26.71
C SER A 9 8.24 18.85 -26.63
N PRO A 10 8.11 20.00 -27.30
CA PRO A 10 6.83 20.71 -27.40
C PRO A 10 5.71 19.84 -27.96
N ALA A 11 6.02 18.95 -28.90
CA ALA A 11 5.04 18.03 -29.46
C ALA A 11 4.54 17.01 -28.44
N LEU A 12 5.45 16.42 -27.65
CA LEU A 12 5.08 15.49 -26.58
C LEU A 12 4.36 16.23 -25.45
N HIS A 13 4.73 17.47 -25.13
CA HIS A 13 4.07 18.28 -24.14
C HIS A 13 2.60 18.55 -24.49
N GLU A 14 2.32 19.03 -25.70
CA GLU A 14 0.93 19.28 -26.16
C GLU A 14 0.12 17.98 -26.20
N TRP A 15 0.70 16.89 -26.71
CA TRP A 15 0.05 15.60 -26.70
C TRP A 15 -0.25 15.11 -25.27
N THR A 16 0.70 15.25 -24.35
CA THR A 16 0.52 14.88 -22.92
C THR A 16 -0.60 15.71 -22.28
N LYS A 17 -0.69 16.99 -22.63
CA LYS A 17 -1.74 17.89 -22.16
C LYS A 17 -3.14 17.47 -22.65
N GLU A 18 -3.25 17.09 -23.90
CA GLU A 18 -4.52 16.55 -24.43
C GLU A 18 -4.95 15.27 -23.70
N VAL A 19 -4.02 14.35 -23.48
CA VAL A 19 -4.28 13.11 -22.75
C VAL A 19 -4.62 13.39 -21.28
N ALA A 20 -3.97 14.36 -20.65
CA ALA A 20 -4.21 14.75 -19.27
C ALA A 20 -5.61 15.35 -19.06
N LEU A 21 -6.23 15.94 -20.09
CA LEU A 21 -7.62 16.43 -20.00
C LEU A 21 -8.64 15.30 -19.80
N ASP A 22 -8.32 14.09 -20.27
CA ASP A 22 -9.16 12.90 -20.11
C ASP A 22 -8.40 11.73 -19.49
N TYR A 23 -7.64 12.00 -18.42
CA TYR A 23 -6.93 10.94 -17.70
C TYR A 23 -7.87 9.88 -17.08
N GLY A 24 -9.17 10.13 -17.06
CA GLY A 24 -10.20 9.18 -16.65
C GLY A 24 -10.11 7.86 -17.40
N ARG A 25 -9.73 7.88 -18.68
CA ARG A 25 -9.51 6.66 -19.50
C ARG A 25 -8.39 5.78 -18.95
N VAL A 26 -7.30 6.41 -18.47
CA VAL A 26 -6.21 5.68 -17.80
C VAL A 26 -6.70 5.07 -16.49
N VAL A 27 -7.45 5.84 -15.71
CA VAL A 27 -8.04 5.37 -14.43
C VAL A 27 -8.93 4.16 -14.66
N ASP A 28 -9.85 4.23 -15.62
CA ASP A 28 -10.77 3.15 -15.91
C ASP A 28 -10.05 1.89 -16.41
N ARG A 29 -9.02 2.06 -17.23
CA ARG A 29 -8.18 0.96 -17.71
C ARG A 29 -7.44 0.25 -16.57
N VAL A 30 -6.75 1.00 -15.72
CA VAL A 30 -6.03 0.46 -14.56
C VAL A 30 -6.99 -0.20 -13.57
N TYR A 31 -8.12 0.46 -13.30
CA TYR A 31 -9.13 -0.07 -12.40
C TYR A 31 -9.73 -1.38 -12.93
N ALA A 32 -10.09 -1.45 -14.20
CA ALA A 32 -10.61 -2.67 -14.83
C ALA A 32 -9.58 -3.81 -14.76
N ALA A 33 -8.30 -3.52 -15.02
CA ALA A 33 -7.24 -4.52 -14.91
C ALA A 33 -7.06 -5.04 -13.47
N LEU A 34 -7.21 -4.19 -12.44
CA LEU A 34 -7.20 -4.60 -11.03
C LEU A 34 -8.41 -5.47 -10.68
N MET A 35 -9.60 -5.12 -11.17
CA MET A 35 -10.82 -5.89 -10.89
C MET A 35 -10.81 -7.30 -11.50
N ASN A 36 -9.90 -7.60 -12.44
CA ASN A 36 -9.67 -8.98 -12.90
C ASN A 36 -8.87 -9.83 -11.90
N ILE A 37 -8.34 -9.25 -10.84
CA ILE A 37 -7.67 -9.96 -9.75
C ILE A 37 -8.71 -10.24 -8.68
N LYS A 38 -8.96 -11.53 -8.36
CA LYS A 38 -9.98 -11.97 -7.41
C LYS A 38 -9.94 -11.20 -6.08
N LEU A 39 -8.76 -11.00 -5.51
CA LEU A 39 -8.59 -10.26 -4.27
C LEU A 39 -9.23 -8.86 -4.32
N TYR A 40 -9.05 -8.14 -5.43
CA TYR A 40 -9.62 -6.80 -5.61
C TYR A 40 -11.11 -6.85 -5.98
N ALA A 41 -11.51 -7.86 -6.75
CA ALA A 41 -12.90 -8.07 -7.13
C ALA A 41 -13.80 -8.40 -5.93
N ASP A 42 -13.27 -9.06 -4.91
CA ASP A 42 -14.01 -9.48 -3.72
C ASP A 42 -14.08 -8.38 -2.62
N LEU A 43 -13.42 -7.23 -2.80
CA LEU A 43 -13.47 -6.12 -1.84
C LEU A 43 -14.86 -5.48 -1.78
N ASP A 44 -15.14 -4.82 -0.66
CA ASP A 44 -16.37 -4.03 -0.49
C ASP A 44 -16.39 -2.78 -1.38
N SER A 45 -17.59 -2.23 -1.63
CA SER A 45 -17.76 -1.07 -2.50
C SER A 45 -17.03 0.19 -2.03
N PRO A 46 -17.02 0.55 -0.73
CA PRO A 46 -16.24 1.67 -0.23
C PRO A 46 -14.73 1.52 -0.50
N THR A 47 -14.17 0.34 -0.26
CA THR A 47 -12.75 0.06 -0.52
C THR A 47 -12.43 0.13 -2.00
N LYS A 48 -13.30 -0.39 -2.88
CA LYS A 48 -13.16 -0.28 -4.33
C LYS A 48 -13.15 1.17 -4.80
N LEU A 49 -14.05 1.98 -4.27
CA LEU A 49 -14.10 3.41 -4.59
C LEU A 49 -12.82 4.13 -4.15
N ASP A 50 -12.32 3.83 -2.95
CA ASP A 50 -11.09 4.40 -2.43
C ASP A 50 -9.86 3.98 -3.28
N ILE A 51 -9.84 2.74 -3.79
CA ILE A 51 -8.82 2.27 -4.74
C ILE A 51 -8.89 3.06 -6.05
N ARG A 52 -10.09 3.23 -6.61
CA ARG A 52 -10.27 4.01 -7.84
C ARG A 52 -9.81 5.46 -7.66
N ASN A 53 -10.09 6.08 -6.53
CA ASN A 53 -9.63 7.42 -6.20
C ASN A 53 -8.09 7.50 -6.07
N SER A 54 -7.44 6.46 -5.49
CA SER A 54 -5.98 6.41 -5.43
C SER A 54 -5.32 6.26 -6.79
N ILE A 55 -5.94 5.51 -7.72
CA ILE A 55 -5.49 5.42 -9.11
C ILE A 55 -5.62 6.77 -9.80
N ALA A 56 -6.75 7.46 -9.62
CA ALA A 56 -6.98 8.79 -10.19
C ALA A 56 -5.94 9.80 -9.70
N TRP A 57 -5.64 9.78 -8.39
CA TRP A 57 -4.61 10.63 -7.83
C TRP A 57 -3.22 10.33 -8.39
N ALA A 58 -2.82 9.06 -8.47
CA ALA A 58 -1.52 8.67 -9.03
C ALA A 58 -1.40 9.07 -10.51
N SER A 59 -2.47 8.89 -11.30
CA SER A 59 -2.51 9.30 -12.70
C SER A 59 -2.39 10.82 -12.85
N LYS A 60 -3.13 11.57 -12.04
CA LYS A 60 -3.03 13.04 -12.03
C LYS A 60 -1.62 13.49 -11.67
N LEU A 61 -1.03 12.91 -10.62
CA LEU A 61 0.31 13.26 -10.16
C LEU A 61 1.36 12.99 -11.25
N TRP A 62 1.21 11.91 -12.00
CA TRP A 62 2.05 11.58 -13.15
C TRP A 62 1.98 12.67 -14.23
N PHE A 63 0.77 13.03 -14.68
CA PHE A 63 0.60 14.04 -15.72
C PHE A 63 1.06 15.43 -15.26
N ASP A 64 0.74 15.83 -14.03
CA ASP A 64 1.20 17.10 -13.45
C ASP A 64 2.73 17.16 -13.40
N THR A 65 3.39 16.06 -13.05
CA THR A 65 4.86 15.95 -13.00
C THR A 65 5.47 16.12 -14.38
N LEU A 66 4.94 15.45 -15.40
CA LEU A 66 5.44 15.57 -16.78
C LEU A 66 5.21 16.98 -17.36
N LEU A 67 4.04 17.55 -17.16
CA LEU A 67 3.67 18.84 -17.72
C LEU A 67 4.37 20.02 -17.04
N SER A 68 4.61 19.92 -15.74
CA SER A 68 5.30 20.97 -15.01
C SER A 68 6.83 20.88 -15.11
N GLY A 69 7.37 19.72 -15.46
CA GLY A 69 8.80 19.44 -15.43
C GLY A 69 9.39 19.40 -14.01
N ASN A 70 8.53 19.36 -12.99
CA ASN A 70 8.93 19.37 -11.58
C ASN A 70 8.61 18.04 -10.89
N ALA A 71 9.45 17.64 -9.95
CA ALA A 71 9.18 16.49 -9.11
C ALA A 71 7.87 16.69 -8.32
N PRO A 72 7.17 15.58 -7.93
CA PRO A 72 5.96 15.66 -7.13
C PRO A 72 6.16 16.48 -5.86
N SER A 73 5.19 17.32 -5.51
CA SER A 73 5.24 18.10 -4.29
C SER A 73 5.16 17.22 -3.03
N ALA A 74 5.68 17.73 -1.90
CA ALA A 74 5.57 17.05 -0.62
C ALA A 74 4.10 16.76 -0.23
N GLU A 75 3.19 17.68 -0.54
CA GLU A 75 1.75 17.53 -0.32
C GLU A 75 1.15 16.41 -1.18
N GLY A 76 1.52 16.35 -2.47
CA GLY A 76 1.09 15.28 -3.38
C GLY A 76 1.53 13.90 -2.89
N LEU A 77 2.76 13.81 -2.39
CA LEU A 77 3.29 12.58 -1.82
C LEU A 77 2.64 12.23 -0.46
N GLU A 78 2.22 13.21 0.35
CA GLU A 78 1.54 12.93 1.63
C GLU A 78 0.16 12.33 1.42
N VAL A 79 -0.61 12.82 0.44
CA VAL A 79 -1.87 12.18 0.04
C VAL A 79 -1.64 10.71 -0.33
N PHE A 80 -0.52 10.45 -1.00
CA PHE A 80 -0.16 9.09 -1.40
C PHE A 80 0.20 8.19 -0.21
N ARG A 81 0.91 8.74 0.80
CA ARG A 81 1.15 8.04 2.08
C ARG A 81 -0.14 7.71 2.80
N GLU A 82 -1.10 8.64 2.78
CA GLU A 82 -2.41 8.39 3.42
C GLU A 82 -3.15 7.21 2.76
N TYR A 83 -3.07 7.07 1.44
CA TYR A 83 -3.57 5.85 0.77
C TYR A 83 -2.86 4.60 1.29
N GLY A 84 -1.55 4.64 1.49
CA GLY A 84 -0.77 3.51 2.05
C GLY A 84 -1.26 3.10 3.45
N ARG A 85 -1.47 4.06 4.35
CA ARG A 85 -2.00 3.81 5.70
C ARG A 85 -3.37 3.14 5.64
N ARG A 86 -4.27 3.66 4.81
CA ARG A 86 -5.63 3.11 4.67
C ARG A 86 -5.64 1.66 4.18
N ARG A 87 -4.70 1.25 3.32
CA ARG A 87 -4.60 -0.15 2.86
C ARG A 87 -4.37 -1.14 4.01
N VAL A 88 -3.63 -0.73 5.05
CA VAL A 88 -3.44 -1.56 6.25
C VAL A 88 -4.77 -1.81 6.96
N TYR A 89 -5.59 -0.77 7.14
CA TYR A 89 -6.91 -0.89 7.79
C TYR A 89 -7.94 -1.64 6.95
N GLN A 90 -7.80 -1.58 5.63
CA GLN A 90 -8.62 -2.33 4.68
C GLN A 90 -8.21 -3.81 4.56
N GLY A 91 -7.13 -4.23 5.26
CA GLY A 91 -6.68 -5.62 5.28
C GLY A 91 -6.03 -6.08 3.97
N LEU A 92 -5.63 -5.16 3.09
CA LEU A 92 -4.91 -5.50 1.87
C LEU A 92 -3.48 -5.91 2.21
N PRO A 93 -2.96 -7.05 1.69
CA PRO A 93 -1.58 -7.43 1.89
C PRO A 93 -0.63 -6.59 1.03
N LEU A 94 0.60 -6.39 1.53
CA LEU A 94 1.61 -5.54 0.87
C LEU A 94 1.97 -6.03 -0.54
N ASP A 95 2.07 -7.35 -0.74
CA ASP A 95 2.38 -7.94 -2.05
C ASP A 95 1.30 -7.65 -3.10
N ALA A 96 0.02 -7.67 -2.70
CA ALA A 96 -1.08 -7.28 -3.56
C ALA A 96 -0.99 -5.78 -3.92
N LEU A 97 -0.69 -4.93 -2.94
CA LEU A 97 -0.49 -3.50 -3.17
C LEU A 97 0.64 -3.24 -4.17
N LEU A 98 1.80 -3.87 -3.99
CA LEU A 98 2.93 -3.77 -4.92
C LEU A 98 2.60 -4.34 -6.31
N ARG A 99 1.77 -5.38 -6.38
CA ARG A 99 1.27 -5.90 -7.65
C ARG A 99 0.40 -4.88 -8.36
N ALA A 100 -0.44 -4.13 -7.63
CA ALA A 100 -1.25 -3.06 -8.21
C ALA A 100 -0.40 -1.95 -8.84
N PHE A 101 0.72 -1.57 -8.21
CA PHE A 101 1.66 -0.60 -8.78
C PHE A 101 2.27 -1.08 -10.09
N ARG A 102 2.76 -2.32 -10.13
CA ARG A 102 3.31 -2.90 -11.38
C ARG A 102 2.27 -2.99 -12.49
N LEU A 103 1.04 -3.34 -12.12
CA LEU A 103 -0.06 -3.40 -13.07
C LEU A 103 -0.42 -2.00 -13.57
N GLY A 104 -0.52 -1.02 -12.68
CA GLY A 104 -0.83 0.37 -13.02
C GLY A 104 0.21 0.98 -13.95
N SER A 105 1.49 0.81 -13.67
CA SER A 105 2.58 1.30 -14.53
C SER A 105 2.55 0.63 -15.92
N ARG A 106 2.28 -0.67 -15.96
CA ARG A 106 2.13 -1.41 -17.24
C ARG A 106 0.96 -0.88 -18.06
N GLU A 107 -0.22 -0.73 -17.45
CA GLU A 107 -1.41 -0.27 -18.17
C GLU A 107 -1.26 1.18 -18.66
N LEU A 108 -0.62 2.03 -17.88
CA LEU A 108 -0.29 3.39 -18.32
C LEU A 108 0.68 3.36 -19.50
N TRP A 109 1.71 2.52 -19.43
CA TRP A 109 2.67 2.37 -20.53
C TRP A 109 2.01 1.84 -21.81
N CYS A 110 1.20 0.79 -21.71
CA CYS A 110 0.45 0.26 -22.84
C CYS A 110 -0.48 1.33 -23.46
N PHE A 111 -1.11 2.14 -22.60
CA PHE A 111 -1.95 3.25 -23.05
C PHE A 111 -1.16 4.28 -23.89
N TYR A 112 0.05 4.65 -23.45
CA TYR A 112 0.93 5.53 -24.20
C TYR A 112 1.33 4.94 -25.56
N ILE A 113 1.70 3.66 -25.61
CA ILE A 113 2.07 2.99 -26.87
C ILE A 113 0.91 2.97 -27.84
N GLU A 114 -0.28 2.54 -27.40
CA GLU A 114 -1.47 2.44 -28.25
C GLU A 114 -1.88 3.77 -28.88
N LEU A 115 -1.81 4.86 -28.08
CA LEU A 115 -2.15 6.19 -28.57
C LEU A 115 -1.13 6.73 -29.60
N ASN A 116 0.11 6.26 -29.55
CA ASN A 116 1.19 6.71 -30.42
C ASN A 116 1.63 5.69 -31.45
N GLU A 117 0.87 4.61 -31.66
CA GLU A 117 1.20 3.55 -32.60
C GLU A 117 1.44 4.08 -34.04
N LYS A 118 0.80 5.18 -34.38
CA LYS A 118 0.88 5.82 -35.70
C LYS A 118 1.74 7.10 -35.75
N ASN A 119 2.38 7.45 -34.65
CA ASN A 119 3.17 8.69 -34.55
C ASN A 119 4.65 8.35 -34.28
N ASP A 120 5.39 8.16 -35.38
CA ASP A 120 6.81 7.82 -35.32
C ASP A 120 7.66 8.89 -34.64
N ASP A 121 7.29 10.17 -34.73
CA ASP A 121 8.05 11.29 -34.21
C ASP A 121 8.10 11.29 -32.65
N LEU A 122 7.02 10.83 -32.01
CA LEU A 122 6.95 10.74 -30.54
C LEU A 122 7.46 9.40 -30.00
N ARG A 123 7.52 8.37 -30.82
CA ARG A 123 7.87 7.01 -30.40
C ARG A 123 9.24 6.93 -29.73
N ASP A 124 10.25 7.53 -30.32
CA ASP A 124 11.63 7.48 -29.78
C ASP A 124 11.73 8.23 -28.45
N GLU A 125 11.05 9.35 -28.33
CA GLU A 125 11.01 10.11 -27.09
C GLU A 125 10.27 9.34 -25.97
N LEU A 126 9.15 8.72 -26.30
CA LEU A 126 8.43 7.85 -25.37
C LEU A 126 9.28 6.67 -24.92
N LEU A 127 9.95 5.99 -25.85
CA LEU A 127 10.76 4.82 -25.54
C LEU A 127 12.04 5.15 -24.73
N PHE A 128 12.75 6.20 -25.09
CA PHE A 128 14.07 6.47 -24.53
C PHE A 128 14.09 7.50 -23.41
N ARG A 129 13.07 8.34 -23.28
CA ARG A 129 12.98 9.36 -22.22
C ARG A 129 11.86 9.07 -21.23
N ILE A 130 10.64 8.81 -21.71
CA ILE A 130 9.48 8.66 -20.82
C ILE A 130 9.46 7.29 -20.16
N SER A 131 9.80 6.20 -20.87
CA SER A 131 9.76 4.85 -20.31
C SER A 131 10.69 4.69 -19.09
N PRO A 132 11.98 5.11 -19.12
CA PRO A 132 12.83 5.03 -17.95
C PRO A 132 12.30 5.89 -16.78
N PHE A 133 11.79 7.07 -17.09
CA PHE A 133 11.22 7.97 -16.07
C PHE A 133 9.93 7.40 -15.47
N LEU A 134 9.08 6.79 -16.28
CA LEU A 134 7.87 6.11 -15.80
C LEU A 134 8.22 5.02 -14.77
N MET A 135 9.22 4.21 -15.07
CA MET A 135 9.67 3.15 -14.16
C MET A 135 10.20 3.73 -12.86
N GLU A 136 11.04 4.77 -12.92
CA GLU A 136 11.59 5.44 -11.75
C GLU A 136 10.48 6.11 -10.91
N PHE A 137 9.54 6.78 -11.55
CA PHE A 137 8.41 7.44 -10.88
C PHE A 137 7.57 6.42 -10.08
N PHE A 138 7.19 5.30 -10.70
CA PHE A 138 6.40 4.27 -10.03
C PHE A 138 7.20 3.52 -8.98
N ASP A 139 8.51 3.36 -9.14
CA ASP A 139 9.37 2.77 -8.11
C ASP A 139 9.43 3.65 -6.86
N ILE A 140 9.61 4.97 -7.02
CA ILE A 140 9.58 5.94 -5.92
C ILE A 140 8.24 5.88 -5.18
N LEU A 141 7.10 5.88 -5.91
CA LEU A 141 5.79 5.79 -5.30
C LEU A 141 5.60 4.46 -4.56
N ALA A 142 6.02 3.34 -5.16
CA ALA A 142 5.95 2.02 -4.54
C ALA A 142 6.80 1.95 -3.27
N GLN A 143 7.97 2.57 -3.26
CA GLN A 143 8.83 2.65 -2.08
C GLN A 143 8.19 3.46 -0.96
N ILE A 144 7.65 4.65 -1.27
CA ILE A 144 6.96 5.50 -0.30
C ILE A 144 5.78 4.76 0.35
N ILE A 145 4.94 4.11 -0.46
CA ILE A 145 3.75 3.43 0.04
C ILE A 145 4.12 2.18 0.84
N SER A 146 5.19 1.46 0.44
CA SER A 146 5.67 0.29 1.16
C SER A 146 6.17 0.64 2.55
N GLN A 147 6.99 1.68 2.65
CA GLN A 147 7.48 2.16 3.94
C GLN A 147 6.32 2.59 4.84
N THR A 148 5.41 3.40 4.31
CA THR A 148 4.24 3.87 5.07
C THR A 148 3.35 2.71 5.53
N PHE A 149 3.15 1.70 4.67
CA PHE A 149 2.39 0.51 4.99
C PHE A 149 3.04 -0.29 6.14
N LEU A 150 4.35 -0.53 6.05
CA LEU A 150 5.10 -1.27 7.07
C LEU A 150 5.13 -0.52 8.40
N ASP A 151 5.34 0.80 8.39
CA ASP A 151 5.32 1.64 9.58
C ASP A 151 3.94 1.58 10.26
N GLU A 152 2.86 1.61 9.49
CA GLU A 152 1.50 1.54 10.03
C GLU A 152 1.18 0.15 10.58
N GLN A 153 1.60 -0.93 9.89
CA GLN A 153 1.49 -2.30 10.43
C GLN A 153 2.25 -2.46 11.74
N TYR A 154 3.46 -1.90 11.83
CA TYR A 154 4.26 -1.95 13.04
C TYR A 154 3.60 -1.20 14.20
N LYS A 155 3.05 0.00 13.95
CA LYS A 155 2.29 0.75 14.95
C LYS A 155 1.09 -0.05 15.45
N GLN A 156 0.32 -0.67 14.55
CA GLN A 156 -0.81 -1.52 14.94
C GLN A 156 -0.38 -2.73 15.79
N ALA A 157 0.72 -3.38 15.41
CA ALA A 157 1.25 -4.52 16.17
C ALA A 157 1.66 -4.12 17.57
N ARG A 158 2.41 -3.02 17.71
CA ARG A 158 2.81 -2.48 19.02
C ARG A 158 1.63 -2.07 19.88
N TRP A 159 0.63 -1.43 19.28
CA TRP A 159 -0.58 -1.03 20.02
C TRP A 159 -1.34 -2.26 20.54
N ARG A 160 -1.50 -3.30 19.71
CA ARG A 160 -2.12 -4.56 20.15
C ARG A 160 -1.33 -5.22 21.27
N GLU A 161 -0.02 -5.20 21.21
CA GLU A 161 0.84 -5.77 22.25
C GLU A 161 0.71 -4.98 23.57
N ALA A 162 0.69 -3.66 23.51
CA ALA A 162 0.43 -2.82 24.68
C ALA A 162 -0.93 -3.11 25.32
N LEU A 163 -1.98 -3.29 24.50
CA LEU A 163 -3.30 -3.67 25.03
C LEU A 163 -3.30 -5.07 25.64
N ARG A 164 -2.58 -6.03 25.07
CA ARG A 164 -2.44 -7.37 25.66
C ARG A 164 -1.74 -7.31 27.01
N TYR A 165 -0.67 -6.53 27.10
CA TYR A 165 0.04 -6.30 28.35
C TYR A 165 -0.87 -5.64 29.40
N GLN A 166 -1.62 -4.62 29.01
CA GLN A 166 -2.59 -3.96 29.89
C GLN A 166 -3.66 -4.95 30.37
N LEU A 167 -4.22 -5.75 29.48
CA LEU A 167 -5.21 -6.76 29.84
C LEU A 167 -4.65 -7.79 30.83
N HIS A 168 -3.42 -8.26 30.57
CA HIS A 168 -2.69 -9.15 31.48
C HIS A 168 -2.51 -8.50 32.86
N THR A 169 -2.11 -7.24 32.91
CA THR A 169 -1.93 -6.50 34.15
C THR A 169 -3.24 -6.40 34.94
N ILE A 170 -4.36 -6.09 34.26
CA ILE A 170 -5.67 -6.05 34.91
C ILE A 170 -6.03 -7.42 35.49
N ILE A 171 -5.92 -8.48 34.70
CA ILE A 171 -6.33 -9.84 35.12
C ILE A 171 -5.54 -10.31 36.36
N PHE A 172 -4.24 -10.07 36.43
CA PHE A 172 -3.39 -10.63 37.43
C PHE A 172 -3.13 -9.73 38.65
N PHE A 173 -3.21 -8.40 38.46
CA PHE A 173 -2.84 -7.46 39.52
C PHE A 173 -3.99 -6.55 39.99
N TYR A 174 -5.02 -6.36 39.13
CA TYR A 174 -6.16 -5.48 39.42
C TYR A 174 -7.49 -6.16 39.02
N PRO A 175 -7.81 -7.36 39.54
CA PRO A 175 -8.98 -8.14 39.11
C PRO A 175 -10.32 -7.44 39.39
N GLU A 176 -10.35 -6.46 40.28
CA GLU A 176 -11.52 -5.64 40.57
C GLU A 176 -11.82 -4.55 39.54
N ASP A 177 -10.87 -4.22 38.63
CA ASP A 177 -11.06 -3.25 37.54
C ASP A 177 -11.84 -3.87 36.38
N THR A 178 -13.09 -4.15 36.60
CA THR A 178 -13.99 -4.73 35.60
C THR A 178 -14.23 -3.80 34.42
N GLU A 179 -14.26 -2.49 34.64
CA GLU A 179 -14.44 -1.50 33.57
C GLU A 179 -13.20 -1.46 32.64
N GLY A 180 -12.00 -1.41 33.24
CA GLY A 180 -10.75 -1.49 32.48
C GLY A 180 -10.63 -2.78 31.69
N PHE A 181 -11.05 -3.92 32.28
CA PHE A 181 -11.07 -5.21 31.60
C PHE A 181 -11.98 -5.18 30.36
N VAL A 182 -13.25 -4.79 30.54
CA VAL A 182 -14.23 -4.76 29.44
C VAL A 182 -13.76 -3.83 28.31
N ARG A 183 -13.28 -2.63 28.63
CA ARG A 183 -12.76 -1.67 27.67
C ARG A 183 -11.56 -2.22 26.89
N THR A 184 -10.59 -2.81 27.59
CA THR A 184 -9.36 -3.35 26.98
C THR A 184 -9.65 -4.60 26.16
N ALA A 185 -10.52 -5.49 26.63
CA ALA A 185 -10.99 -6.67 25.90
C ALA A 185 -11.72 -6.26 24.60
N ALA A 186 -12.62 -5.29 24.68
CA ALA A 186 -13.32 -4.76 23.51
C ALA A 186 -12.35 -4.18 22.47
N ALA A 187 -11.33 -3.42 22.90
CA ALA A 187 -10.29 -2.87 22.02
C ALA A 187 -9.47 -3.98 21.32
N LEU A 188 -9.28 -5.12 21.97
CA LEU A 188 -8.66 -6.32 21.39
C LEU A 188 -9.63 -7.18 20.57
N ARG A 189 -10.91 -6.78 20.45
CA ARG A 189 -12.01 -7.54 19.83
C ARG A 189 -12.23 -8.90 20.51
N LEU A 190 -11.99 -8.96 21.80
CA LEU A 190 -12.29 -10.13 22.63
C LEU A 190 -13.68 -9.95 23.22
N ASP A 191 -14.46 -11.03 23.24
CA ASP A 191 -15.70 -11.04 24.00
C ASP A 191 -15.41 -11.04 25.50
N GLY A 192 -15.68 -9.92 26.17
CA GLY A 192 -15.44 -9.73 27.61
C GLY A 192 -16.45 -10.48 28.50
N THR A 193 -17.50 -11.06 27.93
CA THR A 193 -18.55 -11.78 28.66
C THR A 193 -18.34 -13.28 28.72
N THR A 194 -17.56 -13.84 27.78
CA THR A 194 -17.24 -15.28 27.77
C THR A 194 -16.26 -15.62 28.87
N PRO A 195 -16.57 -16.58 29.77
CA PRO A 195 -15.64 -17.06 30.79
C PRO A 195 -14.33 -17.56 30.18
N ARG A 196 -13.19 -17.18 30.77
CA ARG A 196 -11.85 -17.56 30.31
C ARG A 196 -11.04 -18.09 31.46
N ILE A 197 -10.13 -19.02 31.16
CA ILE A 197 -9.19 -19.58 32.12
C ILE A 197 -7.79 -19.05 31.75
N ALA A 198 -7.10 -18.48 32.72
CA ALA A 198 -5.70 -18.11 32.55
C ALA A 198 -4.83 -19.33 32.93
N LEU A 199 -3.91 -19.72 32.03
CA LEU A 199 -2.95 -20.79 32.25
C LEU A 199 -1.55 -20.19 32.22
N ALA A 200 -0.76 -20.44 33.31
CA ALA A 200 0.67 -20.16 33.34
C ALA A 200 1.44 -21.48 33.20
N ILE A 201 2.28 -21.58 32.18
CA ILE A 201 3.10 -22.78 31.95
C ILE A 201 4.57 -22.40 32.10
N ASP A 202 5.27 -23.03 33.07
CA ASP A 202 6.73 -22.89 33.21
C ASP A 202 7.42 -23.97 32.38
N ILE A 203 8.06 -23.56 31.28
CA ILE A 203 8.78 -24.46 30.35
C ILE A 203 10.24 -24.70 30.74
N ARG A 204 10.75 -24.09 31.80
CA ARG A 204 12.17 -24.24 32.22
C ARG A 204 12.57 -25.65 32.60
N SER A 205 11.64 -26.56 32.84
CA SER A 205 11.90 -27.95 33.22
C SER A 205 11.93 -28.95 32.08
N ILE A 206 11.65 -28.54 30.84
CA ILE A 206 11.53 -29.47 29.69
C ILE A 206 12.90 -29.78 29.07
N ASP A 207 13.88 -28.89 29.15
CA ASP A 207 15.16 -29.02 28.45
C ASP A 207 16.21 -29.89 29.15
N SER A 208 15.94 -30.42 30.31
CA SER A 208 16.97 -31.18 31.07
C SER A 208 17.00 -32.71 30.84
N HIS A 209 16.12 -33.27 30.00
CA HIS A 209 16.01 -34.73 29.86
C HIS A 209 16.21 -35.29 28.45
N SER A 210 16.56 -34.48 27.44
CA SER A 210 16.67 -34.93 26.03
C SER A 210 18.09 -35.27 25.56
N ASP A 211 19.14 -35.08 26.39
CA ASP A 211 20.52 -35.18 25.87
C ASP A 211 21.37 -36.28 26.58
N ARG A 212 20.76 -37.42 26.94
CA ARG A 212 21.52 -38.60 27.36
C ARG A 212 20.85 -39.89 26.88
N LYS A 213 20.94 -40.20 25.58
CA LYS A 213 20.94 -41.60 25.09
C LYS A 213 21.13 -41.63 23.57
N SER A 214 22.35 -41.60 23.10
CA SER A 214 22.80 -42.43 21.99
C SER A 214 24.31 -42.23 21.75
N VAL A 215 25.10 -42.93 22.52
CA VAL A 215 26.42 -43.43 22.09
C VAL A 215 26.53 -44.81 22.65
N VAL A 216 26.26 -45.80 21.85
CA VAL A 216 26.93 -47.11 21.75
C VAL A 216 26.69 -47.61 20.33
#